data_36ea177ed80078ecd1a8db273ad91404
#
_entry.id   36ea177ed80078ecd1a8db273ad91404
#
_cell.length_a   1.000
_cell.length_b   1.000
_cell.length_c   1.000
_cell.angle_alpha   90.00
_cell.angle_beta   90.00
_cell.angle_gamma   90.00
#
_symmetry.space_group_name_H-M   'P 1'
#
loop_
_entity.id
_entity.type
_entity.pdbx_description
1 polymer ?
#
loop_
_entity_poly.entity_id
_entity_poly.type
_entity_poly.pdbx_seq_one_letter_code
_entity_poly.pdbx_strand_id
1 'polypeptide(L)'
;ASGLGYLSAAGSLGALAGTVVVAGLSEFRAKWTMLTVSTGVAGISLVLFGISPWFITSLILATAVGSALVIYDASINVLLQLLSNDTVRGRVLGLYGLTWGFTPVGGFIAGVIASVGSAPFALGVGGTVIAGYALSILNRMRGTAQIVERPMADSSSSQHQ
;
A
#
# COMPACT_ATOMS: atom_id res chain seq x y z
N ALA A 1 18.18 -0.78 -22.87
CA ALA A 1 17.43 0.48 -22.67
C ALA A 1 15.92 0.30 -22.90
N SER A 2 15.47 -0.51 -23.88
CA SER A 2 14.05 -0.74 -24.18
C SER A 2 13.28 -1.44 -23.05
N GLY A 3 13.89 -2.38 -22.33
CA GLY A 3 13.24 -3.13 -21.24
C GLY A 3 12.76 -2.26 -20.09
N LEU A 4 13.54 -1.24 -19.71
CA LEU A 4 13.14 -0.27 -18.67
C LEU A 4 11.94 0.58 -19.10
N GLY A 5 11.89 0.94 -20.40
CA GLY A 5 10.75 1.67 -20.96
C GLY A 5 9.45 0.86 -20.86
N TYR A 6 9.48 -0.43 -21.20
CA TYR A 6 8.31 -1.31 -21.09
C TYR A 6 7.86 -1.51 -19.63
N LEU A 7 8.80 -1.67 -18.68
CA LEU A 7 8.48 -1.80 -17.27
C LEU A 7 7.84 -0.51 -16.71
N SER A 8 8.38 0.66 -17.09
CA SER A 8 7.79 1.94 -16.69
C SER A 8 6.41 2.16 -17.28
N ALA A 9 6.21 1.80 -18.57
CA ALA A 9 4.91 1.86 -19.21
C ALA A 9 3.88 0.93 -18.54
N ALA A 10 4.29 -0.29 -18.19
CA ALA A 10 3.45 -1.24 -17.48
C ALA A 10 3.02 -0.71 -16.10
N GLY A 11 3.95 -0.13 -15.33
CA GLY A 11 3.64 0.52 -14.08
C GLY A 11 2.65 1.67 -14.23
N SER A 12 2.80 2.50 -15.27
CA SER A 12 1.88 3.59 -15.58
C SER A 12 0.48 3.10 -15.97
N LEU A 13 0.38 2.02 -16.75
CA LEU A 13 -0.91 1.39 -17.07
C LEU A 13 -1.57 0.83 -15.80
N GLY A 14 -0.79 0.23 -14.90
CA GLY A 14 -1.26 -0.18 -13.59
C GLY A 14 -1.80 0.99 -12.77
N ALA A 15 -1.11 2.12 -12.77
CA ALA A 15 -1.54 3.34 -12.09
C ALA A 15 -2.89 3.85 -12.62
N LEU A 16 -3.10 3.85 -13.93
CA LEU A 16 -4.38 4.20 -14.55
C LEU A 16 -5.50 3.25 -14.11
N ALA A 17 -5.25 1.94 -14.14
CA ALA A 17 -6.21 0.95 -13.68
C ALA A 17 -6.55 1.16 -12.18
N GLY A 18 -5.55 1.41 -11.34
CA GLY A 18 -5.72 1.72 -9.93
C GLY A 18 -6.61 2.95 -9.68
N THR A 19 -6.45 3.99 -10.49
CA THR A 19 -7.28 5.21 -10.42
C THR A 19 -8.76 4.90 -10.68
N VAL A 20 -9.05 4.08 -11.68
CA VAL A 20 -10.43 3.66 -11.99
C VAL A 20 -11.05 2.86 -10.84
N VAL A 21 -10.29 1.96 -10.22
CA VAL A 21 -10.74 1.20 -9.05
C VAL A 21 -11.08 2.12 -7.88
N VAL A 22 -10.22 3.10 -7.59
CA VAL A 22 -10.48 4.07 -6.50
C VAL A 22 -11.70 4.91 -6.78
N ALA A 23 -11.91 5.34 -8.03
CA ALA A 23 -13.05 6.15 -8.43
C ALA A 23 -14.39 5.39 -8.28
N GLY A 24 -14.39 4.06 -8.52
CA GLY A 24 -15.57 3.22 -8.39
C GLY A 24 -15.99 2.89 -6.96
N LEU A 25 -15.09 3.03 -5.98
CA LEU A 25 -15.32 2.65 -4.58
C LEU A 25 -15.42 3.90 -3.68
N SER A 26 -16.63 4.39 -3.46
CA SER A 26 -16.89 5.64 -2.71
C SER A 26 -17.01 5.45 -1.20
N GLU A 27 -17.29 4.24 -0.69
CA GLU A 27 -17.54 4.00 0.73
C GLU A 27 -16.30 4.18 1.61
N PHE A 28 -16.47 4.85 2.75
CA PHE A 28 -15.40 5.11 3.74
C PHE A 28 -14.74 3.80 4.25
N ARG A 29 -15.56 2.79 4.52
CA ARG A 29 -15.09 1.48 4.99
C ARG A 29 -14.23 0.76 3.94
N ALA A 30 -14.57 0.94 2.67
CA ALA A 30 -13.78 0.40 1.55
C ALA A 30 -12.38 1.02 1.51
N LYS A 31 -12.19 2.29 1.88
CA LYS A 31 -10.88 2.97 1.84
C LYS A 31 -9.85 2.35 2.79
N TRP A 32 -10.26 1.95 4.00
CA TRP A 32 -9.37 1.24 4.93
C TRP A 32 -8.95 -0.13 4.40
N THR A 33 -9.89 -0.87 3.85
CA THR A 33 -9.61 -2.17 3.22
C THR A 33 -8.70 -1.99 2.00
N MET A 34 -8.99 -1.00 1.15
CA MET A 34 -8.15 -0.69 -0.02
C MET A 34 -6.73 -0.33 0.38
N LEU A 35 -6.54 0.49 1.43
CA LEU A 35 -5.23 0.85 1.94
C LEU A 35 -4.42 -0.39 2.36
N THR A 36 -5.04 -1.29 3.11
CA THR A 36 -4.36 -2.48 3.61
C THR A 36 -4.09 -3.50 2.52
N VAL A 37 -5.07 -3.75 1.64
CA VAL A 37 -4.92 -4.69 0.53
C VAL A 37 -3.89 -4.18 -0.48
N SER A 38 -3.92 -2.90 -0.84
CA SER A 38 -2.95 -2.34 -1.79
C SER A 38 -1.52 -2.40 -1.25
N THR A 39 -1.31 -2.12 0.05
CA THR A 39 0.01 -2.26 0.67
C THR A 39 0.50 -3.71 0.63
N GLY A 40 -0.38 -4.67 0.91
CA GLY A 40 -0.07 -6.10 0.81
C GLY A 40 0.28 -6.54 -0.62
N VAL A 41 -0.53 -6.12 -1.58
CA VAL A 41 -0.31 -6.42 -3.01
C VAL A 41 1.01 -5.80 -3.48
N ALA A 42 1.31 -4.55 -3.12
CA ALA A 42 2.57 -3.90 -3.47
C ALA A 42 3.78 -4.67 -2.91
N GLY A 43 3.74 -5.02 -1.61
CA GLY A 43 4.83 -5.76 -0.96
C GLY A 43 5.07 -7.13 -1.59
N ILE A 44 4.02 -7.93 -1.78
CA ILE A 44 4.10 -9.26 -2.39
C ILE A 44 4.59 -9.15 -3.84
N SER A 45 4.04 -8.21 -4.61
CA SER A 45 4.44 -8.02 -6.01
C SER A 45 5.91 -7.60 -6.14
N LEU A 46 6.44 -6.78 -5.23
CA LEU A 46 7.85 -6.40 -5.21
C LEU A 46 8.77 -7.57 -4.87
N VAL A 47 8.39 -8.42 -3.91
CA VAL A 47 9.16 -9.64 -3.59
C VAL A 47 9.19 -10.58 -4.80
N LEU A 48 8.04 -10.84 -5.40
CA LEU A 48 7.93 -11.71 -6.59
C LEU A 48 8.69 -11.12 -7.78
N PHE A 49 8.66 -9.80 -7.94
CA PHE A 49 9.43 -9.10 -8.98
C PHE A 49 10.95 -9.31 -8.81
N GLY A 50 11.45 -9.25 -7.56
CA GLY A 50 12.86 -9.51 -7.26
C GLY A 50 13.32 -10.94 -7.56
N ILE A 51 12.41 -11.92 -7.52
CA ILE A 51 12.72 -13.35 -7.75
C ILE A 51 12.43 -13.76 -9.18
N SER A 52 11.61 -13.01 -9.92
CA SER A 52 11.11 -13.40 -11.26
C SER A 52 12.21 -13.34 -12.32
N PRO A 53 12.55 -14.47 -12.98
CA PRO A 53 13.49 -14.48 -14.10
C PRO A 53 12.83 -14.12 -15.44
N TRP A 54 11.50 -14.07 -15.50
CA TRP A 54 10.74 -13.93 -16.74
C TRP A 54 10.28 -12.50 -16.95
N PHE A 55 10.63 -11.91 -18.08
CA PHE A 55 10.29 -10.53 -18.42
C PHE A 55 8.78 -10.25 -18.44
N ILE A 56 7.98 -11.19 -18.98
CA ILE A 56 6.51 -11.05 -19.03
C ILE A 56 5.91 -11.03 -17.61
N THR A 57 6.37 -11.90 -16.71
CA THR A 57 5.94 -11.92 -15.32
C THR A 57 6.32 -10.61 -14.61
N SER A 58 7.51 -10.08 -14.88
CA SER A 58 7.95 -8.80 -14.36
C SER A 58 7.08 -7.64 -14.83
N LEU A 59 6.57 -7.70 -16.06
CA LEU A 59 5.66 -6.70 -16.62
C LEU A 59 4.31 -6.68 -15.87
N ILE A 60 3.74 -7.86 -15.63
CA ILE A 60 2.50 -8.04 -14.86
C ILE A 60 2.67 -7.55 -13.42
N LEU A 61 3.79 -7.91 -12.79
CA LEU A 61 4.09 -7.48 -11.43
C LEU A 61 4.33 -5.97 -11.34
N ALA A 62 4.99 -5.36 -12.33
CA ALA A 62 5.15 -3.91 -12.41
C ALA A 62 3.78 -3.20 -12.51
N THR A 63 2.85 -3.75 -13.31
CA THR A 63 1.47 -3.24 -13.39
C THR A 63 0.75 -3.35 -12.05
N ALA A 64 0.89 -4.48 -11.35
CA ALA A 64 0.29 -4.67 -10.03
C ALA A 64 0.87 -3.70 -8.98
N VAL A 65 2.19 -3.47 -8.99
CA VAL A 65 2.83 -2.47 -8.10
C VAL A 65 2.32 -1.08 -8.43
N GLY A 66 2.27 -0.69 -9.70
CA GLY A 66 1.78 0.64 -10.11
C GLY A 66 0.34 0.89 -9.68
N SER A 67 -0.57 -0.08 -9.86
CA SER A 67 -1.95 0.02 -9.39
C SER A 67 -2.05 0.11 -7.88
N ALA A 68 -1.30 -0.72 -7.15
CA ALA A 68 -1.32 -0.77 -5.70
C ALA A 68 -0.82 0.55 -5.07
N LEU A 69 0.22 1.17 -5.64
CA LEU A 69 0.75 2.45 -5.17
C LEU A 69 -0.27 3.57 -5.33
N VAL A 70 -0.96 3.65 -6.47
CA VAL A 70 -1.98 4.68 -6.69
C VAL A 70 -3.19 4.46 -5.79
N ILE A 71 -3.65 3.22 -5.61
CA ILE A 71 -4.75 2.90 -4.69
C ILE A 71 -4.38 3.29 -3.26
N TYR A 72 -3.16 2.98 -2.82
CA TYR A 72 -2.63 3.37 -1.51
C TYR A 72 -2.66 4.88 -1.33
N ASP A 73 -2.03 5.62 -2.26
CA ASP A 73 -1.87 7.07 -2.18
C ASP A 73 -3.23 7.80 -2.22
N ALA A 74 -4.10 7.43 -3.14
CA ALA A 74 -5.44 7.99 -3.23
C ALA A 74 -6.27 7.68 -1.96
N SER A 75 -6.16 6.46 -1.43
CA SER A 75 -6.91 6.06 -0.22
C SER A 75 -6.45 6.84 1.01
N ILE A 76 -5.13 7.02 1.21
CA ILE A 76 -4.61 7.79 2.35
C ILE A 76 -4.96 9.26 2.24
N ASN A 77 -4.89 9.85 1.03
CA ASN A 77 -5.29 11.24 0.78
C ASN A 77 -6.77 11.47 1.14
N VAL A 78 -7.66 10.59 0.70
CA VAL A 78 -9.09 10.68 1.02
C VAL A 78 -9.32 10.52 2.52
N LEU A 79 -8.68 9.55 3.18
CA LEU A 79 -8.80 9.35 4.61
C LEU A 79 -8.31 10.55 5.42
N LEU A 80 -7.16 11.13 5.04
CA LEU A 80 -6.65 12.34 5.68
C LEU A 80 -7.63 13.52 5.55
N GLN A 81 -8.26 13.68 4.38
CA GLN A 81 -9.25 14.72 4.15
C GLN A 81 -10.53 14.51 4.98
N LEU A 82 -11.01 13.27 5.08
CA LEU A 82 -12.22 12.93 5.83
C LEU A 82 -12.03 12.99 7.35
N LEU A 83 -10.85 12.64 7.84
CA LEU A 83 -10.54 12.62 9.27
C LEU A 83 -10.04 13.97 9.81
N SER A 84 -9.59 14.87 8.93
CA SER A 84 -9.08 16.19 9.33
C SER A 84 -10.21 17.21 9.44
N ASN A 85 -10.24 17.95 10.57
CA ASN A 85 -11.11 19.11 10.71
C ASN A 85 -10.65 20.22 9.75
N ASP A 86 -11.58 21.01 9.22
CA ASP A 86 -11.32 22.06 8.22
C ASP A 86 -10.22 23.05 8.65
N THR A 87 -10.11 23.34 9.95
CA THR A 87 -9.11 24.25 10.53
C THR A 87 -7.67 23.74 10.43
N VAL A 88 -7.46 22.41 10.43
CA VAL A 88 -6.12 21.79 10.41
C VAL A 88 -5.81 21.01 9.12
N ARG A 89 -6.81 20.84 8.25
CA ARG A 89 -6.73 20.05 7.02
C ARG A 89 -5.54 20.45 6.14
N GLY A 90 -5.34 21.74 5.94
CA GLY A 90 -4.21 22.25 5.13
C GLY A 90 -2.85 21.88 5.74
N ARG A 91 -2.71 21.93 7.07
CA ARG A 91 -1.48 21.53 7.76
C ARG A 91 -1.21 20.04 7.65
N VAL A 92 -2.24 19.20 7.82
CA VAL A 92 -2.14 17.74 7.70
C VAL A 92 -1.75 17.33 6.29
N LEU A 93 -2.40 17.90 5.27
CA LEU A 93 -2.06 17.62 3.88
C LEU A 93 -0.68 18.16 3.48
N GLY A 94 -0.29 19.34 4.02
CA GLY A 94 1.05 19.87 3.82
C GLY A 94 2.13 18.99 4.44
N LEU A 95 1.90 18.45 5.64
CA LEU A 95 2.80 17.50 6.30
C LEU A 95 2.90 16.18 5.51
N TYR A 96 1.76 15.68 5.00
CA TYR A 96 1.75 14.53 4.11
C TYR A 96 2.56 14.80 2.83
N GLY A 97 2.43 15.99 2.23
CA GLY A 97 3.22 16.41 1.07
C GLY A 97 4.74 16.38 1.32
N LEU A 98 5.19 16.64 2.56
CA LEU A 98 6.61 16.54 2.92
C LEU A 98 7.14 15.09 2.82
N THR A 99 6.29 14.08 2.97
CA THR A 99 6.71 12.67 2.82
C THR A 99 7.22 12.38 1.40
N TRP A 100 6.67 13.06 0.40
CA TRP A 100 7.15 12.99 -0.99
C TRP A 100 8.56 13.56 -1.16
N GLY A 101 8.93 14.54 -0.34
CA GLY A 101 10.29 15.09 -0.29
C GLY A 101 11.34 14.07 0.18
N PHE A 102 10.95 13.02 0.89
CA PHE A 102 11.83 11.93 1.29
C PHE A 102 11.97 10.81 0.24
N THR A 103 11.22 10.85 -0.84
CA THR A 103 11.32 9.86 -1.95
C THR A 103 12.74 9.72 -2.50
N PRO A 104 13.52 10.81 -2.75
CA PRO A 104 14.91 10.70 -3.20
C PRO A 104 15.81 9.97 -2.20
N VAL A 105 15.55 10.12 -0.90
CA VAL A 105 16.33 9.43 0.16
C VAL A 105 16.06 7.92 0.09
N GLY A 106 14.81 7.50 -0.08
CA GLY A 106 14.46 6.09 -0.29
C GLY A 106 15.10 5.53 -1.56
N GLY A 107 15.07 6.29 -2.67
CA GLY A 107 15.73 5.93 -3.91
C GLY A 107 17.26 5.80 -3.77
N PHE A 108 17.89 6.71 -3.02
CA PHE A 108 19.31 6.64 -2.73
C PHE A 108 19.67 5.37 -1.94
N ILE A 109 18.95 5.06 -0.87
CA ILE A 109 19.16 3.85 -0.06
C ILE A 109 18.98 2.60 -0.93
N ALA A 110 17.92 2.54 -1.73
CA ALA A 110 17.68 1.42 -2.65
C ALA A 110 18.80 1.29 -3.68
N GLY A 111 19.31 2.41 -4.20
CA GLY A 111 20.47 2.45 -5.11
C GLY A 111 21.75 1.92 -4.49
N VAL A 112 22.05 2.30 -3.24
CA VAL A 112 23.20 1.78 -2.47
C VAL A 112 23.07 0.28 -2.25
N ILE A 113 21.91 -0.22 -1.84
CA ILE A 113 21.66 -1.66 -1.67
C ILE A 113 21.85 -2.40 -3.00
N ALA A 114 21.34 -1.84 -4.10
CA ALA A 114 21.47 -2.41 -5.43
C ALA A 114 22.93 -2.42 -5.94
N SER A 115 23.74 -1.44 -5.55
CA SER A 115 25.15 -1.36 -5.96
C SER A 115 26.04 -2.37 -5.24
N VAL A 116 25.72 -2.71 -3.98
CA VAL A 116 26.47 -3.68 -3.17
C VAL A 116 26.01 -5.13 -3.45
N GLY A 117 24.72 -5.31 -3.71
CA GLY A 117 24.13 -6.61 -4.01
C GLY A 117 23.72 -6.72 -5.48
N SER A 118 22.44 -6.59 -5.73
CA SER A 118 21.86 -6.56 -7.07
C SER A 118 20.51 -5.82 -7.01
N ALA A 119 20.03 -5.33 -8.16
CA ALA A 119 18.71 -4.69 -8.22
C ALA A 119 17.57 -5.62 -7.74
N PRO A 120 17.52 -6.92 -8.10
CA PRO A 120 16.54 -7.87 -7.54
C PRO A 120 16.63 -8.00 -6.02
N PHE A 121 17.83 -7.99 -5.44
CA PHE A 121 18.02 -8.06 -3.99
C PHE A 121 17.45 -6.81 -3.29
N ALA A 122 17.71 -5.62 -3.80
CA ALA A 122 17.16 -4.38 -3.26
C ALA A 122 15.62 -4.36 -3.30
N LEU A 123 15.01 -4.82 -4.39
CA LEU A 123 13.57 -4.96 -4.53
C LEU A 123 12.98 -6.00 -3.56
N GLY A 124 13.66 -7.12 -3.38
CA GLY A 124 13.28 -8.15 -2.41
C GLY A 124 13.27 -7.62 -0.97
N VAL A 125 14.31 -6.90 -0.56
CA VAL A 125 14.39 -6.28 0.76
C VAL A 125 13.28 -5.24 0.94
N GLY A 126 13.10 -4.33 -0.01
CA GLY A 126 12.03 -3.34 0.04
C GLY A 126 10.64 -3.97 0.10
N GLY A 127 10.39 -4.99 -0.73
CA GLY A 127 9.13 -5.73 -0.76
C GLY A 127 8.83 -6.47 0.54
N THR A 128 9.82 -7.10 1.17
CA THR A 128 9.63 -7.80 2.46
C THR A 128 9.32 -6.83 3.60
N VAL A 129 9.94 -5.65 3.64
CA VAL A 129 9.62 -4.60 4.62
C VAL A 129 8.18 -4.12 4.45
N ILE A 130 7.75 -3.84 3.23
CA ILE A 130 6.37 -3.40 2.94
C ILE A 130 5.37 -4.49 3.26
N ALA A 131 5.62 -5.74 2.86
CA ALA A 131 4.75 -6.88 3.15
C ALA A 131 4.65 -7.14 4.66
N GLY A 132 5.76 -7.07 5.39
CA GLY A 132 5.78 -7.22 6.84
C GLY A 132 4.98 -6.12 7.55
N TYR A 133 5.08 -4.89 7.08
CA TYR A 133 4.28 -3.78 7.58
C TYR A 133 2.78 -3.98 7.33
N ALA A 134 2.39 -4.40 6.12
CA ALA A 134 1.00 -4.73 5.80
C ALA A 134 0.44 -5.84 6.69
N LEU A 135 1.23 -6.89 6.93
CA LEU A 135 0.86 -8.00 7.80
C LEU A 135 0.67 -7.55 9.27
N SER A 136 1.52 -6.67 9.75
CA SER A 136 1.42 -6.11 11.10
C SER A 136 0.14 -5.29 11.30
N ILE A 137 -0.26 -4.53 10.30
CA ILE A 137 -1.53 -3.77 10.32
C ILE A 137 -2.72 -4.73 10.30
N LEU A 138 -2.71 -5.75 9.44
CA LEU A 138 -3.77 -6.75 9.36
C LEU A 138 -3.97 -7.47 10.71
N ASN A 139 -2.89 -7.87 11.37
CA ASN A 139 -2.94 -8.53 12.66
C ASN A 139 -3.50 -7.61 13.76
N ARG A 140 -3.15 -6.33 13.75
CA ARG A 140 -3.71 -5.33 14.69
C ARG A 140 -5.21 -5.13 14.46
N MET A 141 -5.65 -5.01 13.21
CA MET A 141 -7.07 -4.85 12.89
C MET A 141 -7.90 -6.07 13.29
N ARG A 142 -7.40 -7.29 13.11
CA ARG A 142 -8.06 -8.53 13.56
C ARG A 142 -8.18 -8.61 15.08
N GLY A 143 -7.15 -8.18 15.81
CA GLY A 143 -7.18 -8.13 17.27
C GLY A 143 -8.23 -7.15 17.81
N THR A 144 -8.40 -6.00 17.17
CA THR A 144 -9.38 -4.99 17.59
C THR A 144 -10.82 -5.41 17.29
N ALA A 145 -11.07 -6.12 16.20
CA ALA A 145 -12.40 -6.64 15.87
C ALA A 145 -12.89 -7.66 16.92
N GLN A 146 -12.02 -8.51 17.43
CA GLN A 146 -12.36 -9.48 18.47
C GLN A 146 -12.69 -8.86 19.83
N ILE A 147 -12.12 -7.68 20.13
CA ILE A 147 -12.38 -6.97 21.40
C ILE A 147 -13.77 -6.32 21.38
N VAL A 148 -14.25 -5.88 20.22
CA VAL A 148 -15.56 -5.22 20.07
C VAL A 148 -16.72 -6.22 20.10
N GLU A 149 -16.50 -7.48 19.70
CA GLU A 149 -17.55 -8.51 19.70
C GLU A 149 -17.80 -9.15 21.09
N ARG A 150 -16.82 -9.10 21.99
CA ARG A 150 -16.96 -9.71 23.33
C ARG A 150 -18.02 -9.07 24.25
N PRO A 151 -18.26 -7.74 24.26
CA PRO A 151 -19.25 -7.16 25.17
C PRO A 151 -20.70 -7.49 24.83
N MET A 152 -21.01 -7.81 23.57
CA MET A 152 -22.41 -8.09 23.16
C MET A 152 -22.88 -9.51 23.48
N ALA A 153 -21.98 -10.46 23.61
CA ALA A 153 -22.33 -11.84 23.97
C ALA A 153 -22.65 -11.97 25.46
N ASP A 154 -22.00 -11.17 26.32
CA ASP A 154 -22.19 -11.23 27.78
C ASP A 154 -23.48 -10.52 28.23
N SER A 155 -23.92 -9.52 27.49
CA SER A 155 -25.17 -8.78 27.82
C SER A 155 -26.43 -9.56 27.45
N SER A 156 -26.37 -10.51 26.53
CA SER A 156 -27.52 -11.33 26.13
C SER A 156 -27.76 -12.51 27.09
N SER A 157 -26.73 -12.96 27.80
CA SER A 157 -26.86 -14.07 28.76
C SER A 157 -27.42 -13.62 30.11
N SER A 158 -27.34 -12.33 30.46
CA SER A 158 -27.85 -11.78 31.71
C SER A 158 -29.32 -11.36 31.69
N GLN A 159 -29.97 -11.37 30.51
CA GLN A 159 -31.39 -11.03 30.38
C GLN A 159 -32.35 -12.24 30.44
N HIS A 160 -31.82 -13.46 30.56
CA HIS A 160 -32.62 -14.69 30.64
C HIS A 160 -32.56 -15.40 32.01
N GLN A 161 -32.11 -14.70 33.07
CA GLN A 161 -32.26 -15.12 34.48
C GLN A 161 -33.19 -14.13 35.18
#